data_44aed266004fa1ce034595fd0671ec06
#
_entry.id   44aed266004fa1ce034595fd0671ec06
#
_cell.length_a   1.000
_cell.length_b   1.000
_cell.length_c   1.000
_cell.angle_alpha   90.00
_cell.angle_beta   90.00
_cell.angle_gamma   90.00
#
_symmetry.space_group_name_H-M   'P 1'
#
loop_
_entity.id
_entity.type
_entity.pdbx_description
1 polymer ?
#
loop_
_entity_poly.entity_id
_entity_poly.type
_entity_poly.pdbx_seq_one_letter_code
_entity_poly.pdbx_strand_id
1 'polypeptide(L)'
;VSGTALRAGFNDSAITHHLAMLAIMDADGFDSARREIGEYLVGDVQDNLDGQKLFDGSAMPQSKAAINRKGKTLIDHHHLYDSYVYQLVGGGVEVGSALVYAAINHFGGETGRTGHRFTMKARPVMGIGPRQEAALGNFLIAEIRRAQP
;
A
#
# COMPACT_ATOMS: atom_id res chain seq x y z
N VAL A 1 31.55 39.96 40.81
CA VAL A 1 30.33 39.20 40.62
C VAL A 1 30.71 37.74 40.47
N SER A 2 30.44 36.95 41.50
CA SER A 2 30.61 35.51 41.44
C SER A 2 29.44 34.92 40.64
N GLY A 3 29.66 34.65 39.37
CA GLY A 3 28.72 33.95 38.58
C GLY A 3 29.05 32.44 38.59
N THR A 4 28.11 31.61 39.05
CA THR A 4 28.23 30.15 38.97
C THR A 4 27.87 29.73 37.54
N ALA A 5 28.85 29.31 36.75
CA ALA A 5 28.59 28.78 35.42
C ALA A 5 28.47 27.26 35.49
N LEU A 6 27.28 26.75 35.16
CA LEU A 6 27.07 25.31 34.97
C LEU A 6 27.48 24.95 33.55
N ARG A 7 28.52 24.11 33.38
CA ARG A 7 28.89 23.51 32.10
C ARG A 7 28.41 22.07 32.09
N ALA A 8 27.42 21.79 31.27
CA ALA A 8 27.01 20.41 30.96
C ALA A 8 27.69 19.99 29.66
N GLY A 9 28.53 18.97 29.71
CA GLY A 9 29.06 18.34 28.51
C GLY A 9 28.22 17.12 28.18
N PHE A 10 27.69 17.09 26.98
CA PHE A 10 26.98 15.92 26.48
C PHE A 10 27.88 15.13 25.51
N ASN A 11 27.97 13.83 25.70
CA ASN A 11 28.51 12.97 24.66
C ASN A 11 27.38 12.68 23.66
N ASP A 12 27.35 13.40 22.57
CA ASP A 12 26.31 13.34 21.55
C ASP A 12 26.70 12.47 20.34
N SER A 13 27.83 11.79 20.41
CA SER A 13 28.37 11.01 19.28
C SER A 13 27.38 9.97 18.75
N ALA A 14 26.67 9.26 19.63
CA ALA A 14 25.66 8.29 19.25
C ALA A 14 24.44 8.98 18.61
N ILE A 15 24.03 10.13 19.15
CA ILE A 15 22.90 10.92 18.60
C ILE A 15 23.31 11.48 17.24
N THR A 16 24.50 12.03 17.11
CA THR A 16 25.01 12.59 15.85
C THR A 16 25.12 11.51 14.78
N HIS A 17 25.62 10.32 15.14
CA HIS A 17 25.70 9.19 14.22
C HIS A 17 24.29 8.76 13.77
N HIS A 18 23.34 8.64 14.69
CA HIS A 18 21.97 8.28 14.38
C HIS A 18 21.28 9.30 13.47
N LEU A 19 21.46 10.60 13.74
CA LEU A 19 20.93 11.66 12.89
C LEU A 19 21.56 11.66 11.50
N ALA A 20 22.86 11.36 11.39
CA ALA A 20 23.53 11.21 10.09
C ALA A 20 22.97 10.04 9.29
N MET A 21 22.70 8.90 9.94
CA MET A 21 22.09 7.75 9.28
C MET A 21 20.66 8.05 8.82
N LEU A 22 19.86 8.73 9.64
CA LEU A 22 18.52 9.16 9.25
C LEU A 22 18.55 10.15 8.08
N ALA A 23 19.53 11.04 8.03
CA ALA A 23 19.71 11.98 6.92
C ALA A 23 20.08 11.26 5.61
N ILE A 24 20.88 10.20 5.66
CA ILE A 24 21.18 9.36 4.51
C ILE A 24 19.93 8.63 4.03
N MET A 25 19.16 8.06 4.93
CA MET A 25 17.89 7.40 4.60
C MET A 25 16.89 8.38 3.99
N ASP A 26 16.81 9.61 4.50
CA ASP A 26 15.95 10.65 3.94
C ASP A 26 16.43 11.06 2.54
N ALA A 27 17.74 11.16 2.32
CA ALA A 27 18.31 11.43 1.01
C ALA A 27 18.00 10.34 -0.03
N ASP A 28 18.02 9.08 0.39
CA ASP A 28 17.58 7.94 -0.43
C ASP A 28 16.06 7.79 -0.50
N GLY A 29 15.30 8.66 0.21
CA GLY A 29 13.84 8.69 0.24
C GLY A 29 13.21 7.43 0.83
N PHE A 30 13.90 6.76 1.74
CA PHE A 30 13.47 5.49 2.32
C PHE A 30 13.15 4.41 1.27
N ASP A 31 13.95 4.33 0.22
CA ASP A 31 13.72 3.46 -0.94
C ASP A 31 13.48 1.99 -0.56
N SER A 32 14.22 1.46 0.40
CA SER A 32 14.05 0.09 0.87
C SER A 32 12.64 -0.12 1.48
N ALA A 33 12.25 0.74 2.41
CA ALA A 33 10.92 0.67 3.02
C ALA A 33 9.81 0.88 2.00
N ARG A 34 9.99 1.80 1.04
CA ARG A 34 9.01 2.05 -0.02
C ARG A 34 8.81 0.83 -0.93
N ARG A 35 9.88 0.08 -1.24
CA ARG A 35 9.77 -1.17 -2.00
C ARG A 35 9.02 -2.24 -1.22
N GLU A 36 9.36 -2.45 0.05
CA GLU A 36 8.66 -3.38 0.94
C GLU A 36 7.16 -3.04 1.05
N ILE A 37 6.84 -1.75 1.17
CA ILE A 37 5.45 -1.26 1.18
C ILE A 37 4.75 -1.57 -0.16
N GLY A 38 5.40 -1.31 -1.28
CA GLY A 38 4.86 -1.59 -2.61
C GLY A 38 4.55 -3.09 -2.80
N GLU A 39 5.49 -3.94 -2.45
CA GLU A 39 5.31 -5.40 -2.50
C GLU A 39 4.19 -5.87 -1.57
N TYR A 40 4.13 -5.34 -0.35
CA TYR A 40 3.06 -5.64 0.59
C TYR A 40 1.68 -5.24 0.04
N LEU A 41 1.54 -4.04 -0.50
CA LEU A 41 0.25 -3.56 -1.02
C LEU A 41 -0.21 -4.33 -2.26
N VAL A 42 0.69 -4.73 -3.14
CA VAL A 42 0.37 -5.62 -4.28
C VAL A 42 -0.08 -6.98 -3.76
N GLY A 43 0.66 -7.56 -2.81
CA GLY A 43 0.28 -8.81 -2.15
C GLY A 43 -1.06 -8.73 -1.45
N ASP A 44 -1.35 -7.62 -0.75
CA ASP A 44 -2.64 -7.39 -0.08
C ASP A 44 -3.82 -7.39 -1.06
N VAL A 45 -3.65 -6.77 -2.23
CA VAL A 45 -4.67 -6.82 -3.30
C VAL A 45 -4.90 -8.25 -3.79
N GLN A 46 -3.83 -8.99 -4.00
CA GLN A 46 -3.89 -10.38 -4.45
C GLN A 46 -4.57 -11.27 -3.40
N ASP A 47 -4.22 -11.11 -2.13
CA ASP A 47 -4.84 -11.82 -1.01
C ASP A 47 -6.34 -11.49 -0.89
N ASN A 48 -6.71 -10.22 -1.10
CA ASN A 48 -8.11 -9.80 -1.11
C ASN A 48 -8.90 -10.45 -2.25
N LEU A 49 -8.32 -10.52 -3.45
CA LEU A 49 -8.92 -11.21 -4.59
C LEU A 49 -9.08 -12.70 -4.30
N ASP A 50 -8.04 -13.37 -3.82
CA ASP A 50 -8.07 -14.79 -3.49
C ASP A 50 -9.06 -15.11 -2.36
N GLY A 51 -9.08 -14.29 -1.33
CA GLY A 51 -9.98 -14.41 -0.19
C GLY A 51 -11.41 -13.92 -0.48
N GLN A 52 -11.67 -13.36 -1.65
CA GLN A 52 -12.95 -12.72 -2.02
C GLN A 52 -13.40 -11.69 -0.99
N LYS A 53 -12.45 -10.84 -0.59
CA LYS A 53 -12.61 -9.76 0.39
C LYS A 53 -12.30 -8.41 -0.25
N LEU A 54 -12.80 -7.35 0.35
CA LEU A 54 -12.43 -5.98 0.06
C LEU A 54 -11.22 -5.58 0.94
N PHE A 55 -10.61 -4.44 0.64
CA PHE A 55 -9.43 -3.97 1.38
C PHE A 55 -9.68 -3.78 2.89
N ASP A 56 -10.92 -3.53 3.29
CA ASP A 56 -11.36 -3.39 4.68
C ASP A 56 -11.68 -4.72 5.39
N GLY A 57 -11.54 -5.84 4.68
CA GLY A 57 -11.82 -7.17 5.16
C GLY A 57 -13.28 -7.62 5.01
N SER A 58 -14.18 -6.74 4.54
CA SER A 58 -15.57 -7.13 4.27
C SER A 58 -15.66 -8.06 3.06
N ALA A 59 -16.78 -8.82 2.99
CA ALA A 59 -16.99 -9.77 1.89
C ALA A 59 -17.17 -9.05 0.55
N MET A 60 -16.50 -9.54 -0.48
CA MET A 60 -16.63 -9.02 -1.84
C MET A 60 -18.02 -9.35 -2.42
N PRO A 61 -18.77 -8.35 -2.93
CA PRO A 61 -20.04 -8.63 -3.60
C PRO A 61 -19.83 -9.52 -4.84
N GLN A 62 -20.49 -10.67 -4.88
CA GLN A 62 -20.37 -11.59 -6.00
C GLN A 62 -20.88 -10.98 -7.31
N SER A 63 -20.20 -11.28 -8.40
CA SER A 63 -20.64 -10.93 -9.74
C SER A 63 -21.51 -12.04 -10.35
N LYS A 64 -22.47 -11.66 -11.19
CA LYS A 64 -23.28 -12.64 -11.95
C LYS A 64 -22.42 -13.59 -12.77
N ALA A 65 -21.34 -13.08 -13.37
CA ALA A 65 -20.41 -13.90 -14.14
C ALA A 65 -19.72 -14.96 -13.29
N ALA A 66 -19.28 -14.59 -12.07
CA ALA A 66 -18.67 -15.55 -11.14
C ALA A 66 -19.67 -16.63 -10.70
N ILE A 67 -20.89 -16.24 -10.40
CA ILE A 67 -21.96 -17.18 -10.03
C ILE A 67 -22.22 -18.18 -11.18
N ASN A 68 -22.37 -17.69 -12.41
CA ASN A 68 -22.67 -18.52 -13.57
C ASN A 68 -21.55 -19.54 -13.87
N ARG A 69 -20.29 -19.15 -13.73
CA ARG A 69 -19.15 -20.05 -13.95
C ARG A 69 -18.73 -20.84 -12.69
N LYS A 70 -19.42 -20.65 -11.57
CA LYS A 70 -19.08 -21.23 -10.26
C LYS A 70 -17.66 -20.93 -9.81
N GLY A 71 -17.18 -19.71 -10.12
CA GLY A 71 -15.83 -19.24 -9.85
C GLY A 71 -15.78 -18.04 -8.93
N LYS A 72 -14.56 -17.52 -8.75
CA LYS A 72 -14.32 -16.32 -7.93
C LYS A 72 -14.65 -15.04 -8.70
N THR A 73 -15.16 -14.03 -8.00
CA THR A 73 -15.39 -12.69 -8.56
C THR A 73 -14.06 -12.02 -8.86
N LEU A 74 -13.96 -11.36 -10.01
CA LEU A 74 -12.77 -10.67 -10.52
C LEU A 74 -11.57 -11.59 -10.83
N ILE A 75 -11.68 -12.88 -10.61
CA ILE A 75 -10.69 -13.88 -11.03
C ILE A 75 -11.35 -14.80 -12.05
N ASP A 76 -10.93 -14.68 -13.30
CA ASP A 76 -11.30 -15.59 -14.38
C ASP A 76 -10.02 -16.21 -14.97
N HIS A 77 -9.27 -15.44 -15.74
CA HIS A 77 -7.97 -15.87 -16.28
C HIS A 77 -6.78 -15.17 -15.59
N HIS A 78 -6.94 -14.70 -14.37
CA HIS A 78 -5.94 -13.98 -13.57
C HIS A 78 -5.44 -12.64 -14.17
N HIS A 79 -6.00 -12.17 -15.28
CA HIS A 79 -5.54 -10.93 -15.91
C HIS A 79 -5.58 -9.71 -14.98
N LEU A 80 -6.66 -9.54 -14.23
CA LEU A 80 -6.76 -8.45 -13.26
C LEU A 80 -5.83 -8.70 -12.06
N TYR A 81 -5.78 -9.94 -11.57
CA TYR A 81 -4.93 -10.36 -10.47
C TYR A 81 -3.45 -10.06 -10.73
N ASP A 82 -2.96 -10.43 -11.92
CA ASP A 82 -1.56 -10.26 -12.31
C ASP A 82 -1.22 -8.83 -12.77
N SER A 83 -2.22 -7.98 -12.94
CA SER A 83 -2.03 -6.62 -13.47
C SER A 83 -1.65 -5.58 -12.43
N TYR A 84 -1.81 -5.89 -11.15
CA TYR A 84 -1.44 -4.96 -10.10
C TYR A 84 0.07 -4.91 -9.91
N VAL A 85 0.60 -3.72 -10.00
CA VAL A 85 2.03 -3.43 -9.85
C VAL A 85 2.21 -2.20 -8.98
N TYR A 86 3.42 -2.03 -8.46
CA TYR A 86 3.78 -0.79 -7.77
C TYR A 86 4.91 -0.07 -8.48
N GLN A 87 5.02 1.23 -8.23
CA GLN A 87 6.15 2.05 -8.65
C GLN A 87 6.49 3.07 -7.58
N LEU A 88 7.77 3.43 -7.49
CA LEU A 88 8.23 4.50 -6.63
C LEU A 88 8.07 5.82 -7.39
N VAL A 89 7.32 6.76 -6.82
CA VAL A 89 7.05 8.06 -7.44
C VAL A 89 7.28 9.17 -6.42
N GLY A 90 8.20 10.09 -6.73
CA GLY A 90 8.58 11.13 -5.77
C GLY A 90 9.00 10.53 -4.44
N GLY A 91 8.43 11.01 -3.34
CA GLY A 91 8.66 10.47 -1.99
C GLY A 91 7.72 9.35 -1.58
N GLY A 92 6.92 8.78 -2.50
CA GLY A 92 5.88 7.82 -2.19
C GLY A 92 5.93 6.52 -2.99
N VAL A 93 4.87 5.75 -2.84
CA VAL A 93 4.63 4.50 -3.57
C VAL A 93 3.26 4.59 -4.21
N GLU A 94 3.18 4.29 -5.48
CA GLU A 94 1.92 4.13 -6.18
C GLU A 94 1.69 2.65 -6.50
N VAL A 95 0.47 2.18 -6.23
CA VAL A 95 0.02 0.82 -6.57
C VAL A 95 -1.20 0.92 -7.45
N GLY A 96 -1.26 0.15 -8.50
CA GLY A 96 -2.38 0.18 -9.42
C GLY A 96 -2.32 -0.86 -10.51
N SER A 97 -3.30 -0.78 -11.41
CA SER A 97 -3.40 -1.62 -12.59
C SER A 97 -3.58 -0.74 -13.83
N ALA A 98 -2.89 -1.09 -14.90
CA ALA A 98 -3.05 -0.43 -16.21
C ALA A 98 -4.27 -0.94 -17.00
N LEU A 99 -5.01 -1.92 -16.49
CA LEU A 99 -6.18 -2.44 -17.18
C LEU A 99 -7.34 -1.45 -17.16
N VAL A 100 -7.90 -1.16 -18.33
CA VAL A 100 -8.99 -0.19 -18.51
C VAL A 100 -10.20 -0.48 -17.63
N TYR A 101 -10.50 -1.76 -17.40
CA TYR A 101 -11.64 -2.17 -16.59
C TYR A 101 -11.35 -2.26 -15.08
N ALA A 102 -10.10 -2.05 -14.66
CA ALA A 102 -9.76 -2.09 -13.22
C ALA A 102 -10.50 -0.99 -12.44
N ALA A 103 -10.57 0.22 -12.99
CA ALA A 103 -11.25 1.35 -12.36
C ALA A 103 -12.74 1.10 -12.14
N ILE A 104 -13.47 0.59 -13.16
CA ILE A 104 -14.91 0.33 -13.02
C ILE A 104 -15.20 -0.80 -12.04
N ASN A 105 -14.32 -1.78 -11.96
CA ASN A 105 -14.45 -2.83 -10.95
C ASN A 105 -14.20 -2.30 -9.53
N HIS A 106 -13.26 -1.39 -9.39
CA HIS A 106 -12.93 -0.79 -8.09
C HIS A 106 -14.00 0.18 -7.58
N PHE A 107 -14.36 1.15 -8.41
CA PHE A 107 -15.28 2.24 -8.03
C PHE A 107 -16.74 1.92 -8.31
N GLY A 108 -17.03 0.93 -9.14
CA GLY A 108 -18.37 0.69 -9.63
C GLY A 108 -18.84 1.79 -10.59
N GLY A 109 -20.11 1.77 -10.92
CA GLY A 109 -20.74 2.77 -11.76
C GLY A 109 -21.46 2.18 -12.97
N GLU A 110 -21.93 3.05 -13.85
CA GLU A 110 -22.60 2.63 -15.07
C GLU A 110 -21.59 2.26 -16.16
N THR A 111 -21.82 1.12 -16.79
CA THR A 111 -21.01 0.60 -17.89
C THR A 111 -21.86 -0.12 -18.92
N GLY A 112 -21.25 -0.55 -20.00
CA GLY A 112 -21.93 -1.21 -21.11
C GLY A 112 -22.02 -0.33 -22.36
N ARG A 113 -22.43 -0.94 -23.45
CA ARG A 113 -22.64 -0.26 -24.74
C ARG A 113 -24.01 0.41 -24.82
N THR A 114 -24.19 1.31 -25.76
CA THR A 114 -25.48 1.97 -26.02
C THR A 114 -26.61 0.93 -26.16
N GLY A 115 -27.70 1.13 -25.41
CA GLY A 115 -28.85 0.20 -25.38
C GLY A 115 -28.68 -1.02 -24.46
N HIS A 116 -27.50 -1.21 -23.86
CA HIS A 116 -27.22 -2.31 -22.93
C HIS A 116 -26.38 -1.83 -21.75
N ARG A 117 -26.78 -0.73 -21.14
CA ARG A 117 -26.14 -0.20 -19.93
C ARG A 117 -26.58 -0.97 -18.70
N PHE A 118 -25.66 -1.16 -17.77
CA PHE A 118 -25.92 -1.76 -16.47
C PHE A 118 -25.00 -1.13 -15.42
N THR A 119 -25.43 -1.21 -14.15
CA THR A 119 -24.66 -0.70 -13.02
C THR A 119 -23.81 -1.80 -12.43
N MET A 120 -22.51 -1.55 -12.34
CA MET A 120 -21.57 -2.42 -11.62
C MET A 120 -21.45 -1.98 -10.17
N LYS A 121 -21.48 -2.94 -9.26
CA LYS A 121 -21.16 -2.69 -7.84
C LYS A 121 -19.67 -2.43 -7.67
N ALA A 122 -19.32 -1.45 -6.82
CA ALA A 122 -17.95 -1.22 -6.42
C ALA A 122 -17.39 -2.45 -5.67
N ARG A 123 -16.14 -2.78 -6.00
CA ARG A 123 -15.37 -3.85 -5.34
C ARG A 123 -13.96 -3.36 -5.07
N PRO A 124 -13.79 -2.45 -4.08
CA PRO A 124 -12.49 -1.88 -3.77
C PRO A 124 -11.58 -2.93 -3.10
N VAL A 125 -10.77 -3.59 -3.90
CA VAL A 125 -9.79 -4.59 -3.45
C VAL A 125 -8.50 -3.94 -2.96
N MET A 126 -8.27 -2.68 -3.33
CA MET A 126 -7.12 -1.88 -2.98
C MET A 126 -7.56 -0.68 -2.14
N GLY A 127 -6.87 -0.42 -1.05
CA GLY A 127 -7.15 0.73 -0.19
C GLY A 127 -6.27 0.74 1.04
N ILE A 128 -6.29 1.86 1.74
CA ILE A 128 -5.56 2.03 2.99
C ILE A 128 -6.60 2.18 4.12
N GLY A 129 -6.65 1.19 4.97
CA GLY A 129 -7.43 1.19 6.20
C GLY A 129 -6.53 0.85 7.38
N PRO A 130 -7.08 0.68 8.59
CA PRO A 130 -6.29 0.48 9.81
C PRO A 130 -5.28 -0.67 9.73
N ARG A 131 -5.64 -1.75 9.03
CA ARG A 131 -4.77 -2.92 8.86
C ARG A 131 -3.55 -2.59 7.99
N GLN A 132 -3.75 -1.92 6.87
CA GLN A 132 -2.68 -1.49 5.98
C GLN A 132 -1.82 -0.42 6.66
N GLU A 133 -2.41 0.57 7.32
CA GLU A 133 -1.66 1.60 8.04
C GLU A 133 -0.73 1.00 9.09
N ALA A 134 -1.19 0.02 9.86
CA ALA A 134 -0.36 -0.67 10.85
C ALA A 134 0.82 -1.39 10.19
N ALA A 135 0.60 -2.08 9.08
CA ALA A 135 1.66 -2.76 8.34
C ALA A 135 2.67 -1.77 7.74
N LEU A 136 2.21 -0.69 7.13
CA LEU A 136 3.07 0.36 6.56
C LEU A 136 3.93 1.01 7.66
N GLY A 137 3.33 1.32 8.80
CA GLY A 137 4.03 1.86 9.96
C GLY A 137 5.14 0.92 10.46
N ASN A 138 4.88 -0.39 10.47
CA ASN A 138 5.89 -1.38 10.86
C ASN A 138 7.08 -1.44 9.91
N PHE A 139 6.88 -1.31 8.59
CA PHE A 139 7.97 -1.25 7.62
C PHE A 139 8.85 -0.01 7.85
N LEU A 140 8.23 1.15 8.07
CA LEU A 140 8.97 2.38 8.36
C LEU A 140 9.76 2.29 9.69
N ILE A 141 9.13 1.76 10.74
CA ILE A 141 9.81 1.55 12.03
C ILE A 141 10.97 0.57 11.89
N ALA A 142 10.79 -0.53 11.14
CA ALA A 142 11.85 -1.50 10.90
C ALA A 142 13.04 -0.87 10.17
N GLU A 143 12.79 -0.01 9.18
CA GLU A 143 13.83 0.71 8.46
C GLU A 143 14.61 1.66 9.37
N ILE A 144 13.90 2.45 10.18
CA ILE A 144 14.52 3.34 11.18
C ILE A 144 15.37 2.55 12.17
N ARG A 145 14.89 1.40 12.63
CA ARG A 145 15.65 0.52 13.53
C ARG A 145 16.92 -0.07 12.91
N ARG A 146 16.89 -0.39 11.62
CA ARG A 146 18.10 -0.84 10.89
C ARG A 146 19.19 0.22 10.84
N ALA A 147 18.81 1.50 10.90
CA ALA A 147 19.75 2.62 10.94
C ALA A 147 20.28 2.94 12.34
N GLN A 148 19.77 2.29 13.38
CA GLN A 148 20.26 2.48 14.74
C GLN A 148 21.57 1.68 14.94
N PRO A 149 22.58 2.27 15.61
CA PRO A 149 23.82 1.60 15.94
C PRO A 149 23.61 0.46 16.95
#